data_37b9a182ec7806b361a16cff0fa1b250
#
_entry.id   37b9a182ec7806b361a16cff0fa1b250
#
_cell.length_a   1.000
_cell.length_b   1.000
_cell.length_c   1.000
_cell.angle_alpha   90.00
_cell.angle_beta   90.00
_cell.angle_gamma   90.00
#
_symmetry.space_group_name_H-M   'P 1'
#
loop_
_entity.id
_entity.type
_entity.pdbx_description
1 polymer ?
#
loop_
_entity_poly.entity_id
_entity_poly.type
_entity_poly.pdbx_seq_one_letter_code
_entity_poly.pdbx_strand_id
1 'polypeptide(L)'
;MRSTYTATPADIEPRWFVVDAEGKVLGRLAAEVARVLLGKHKPMYTPHMDTGDFVIVVNASKVRVTGRKAEQKTYFKHTGYMGHDRQIPFATMIAKHPERVIEKAVYGMLPKSSLAKQEIRRKRRVYAGATHPHAAQQATPLTFDNLAGTGAATGAK
;
A
#
# COMPACT_ATOMS: atom_id res chain seq x y z
N MET A 1 -34.16 17.75 -2.19
CA MET A 1 -33.46 16.47 -2.02
C MET A 1 -31.97 16.74 -1.86
N ARG A 2 -31.32 16.22 -0.80
CA ARG A 2 -29.86 16.33 -0.68
C ARG A 2 -29.24 15.30 -1.60
N SER A 3 -28.59 15.72 -2.70
CA SER A 3 -27.84 14.83 -3.57
C SER A 3 -26.55 14.37 -2.86
N THR A 4 -26.21 13.11 -3.02
CA THR A 4 -24.91 12.59 -2.54
C THR A 4 -23.79 13.24 -3.35
N TYR A 5 -22.75 13.74 -2.67
CA TYR A 5 -21.58 14.31 -3.35
C TYR A 5 -20.86 13.23 -4.18
N THR A 6 -20.55 13.55 -5.39
CA THR A 6 -19.73 12.72 -6.28
C THR A 6 -18.54 13.55 -6.72
N ALA A 7 -17.31 13.06 -6.49
CA ALA A 7 -16.10 13.77 -6.85
C ALA A 7 -15.99 13.94 -8.37
N THR A 8 -15.48 15.08 -8.80
CA THR A 8 -15.12 15.35 -10.20
C THR A 8 -13.60 15.29 -10.38
N PRO A 9 -13.06 15.11 -11.59
CA PRO A 9 -11.61 15.11 -11.80
C PRO A 9 -10.90 16.38 -11.32
N ALA A 10 -11.59 17.52 -11.30
CA ALA A 10 -11.04 18.79 -10.82
C ALA A 10 -10.88 18.85 -9.29
N ASP A 11 -11.66 18.05 -8.56
CA ASP A 11 -11.61 18.03 -7.09
C ASP A 11 -10.50 17.13 -6.55
N ILE A 12 -9.84 16.35 -7.41
CA ILE A 12 -8.89 15.32 -7.01
C ILE A 12 -7.48 15.89 -6.99
N GLU A 13 -6.96 16.11 -5.79
CA GLU A 13 -5.56 16.47 -5.56
C GLU A 13 -4.82 15.27 -4.93
N PRO A 14 -4.00 14.54 -5.70
CA PRO A 14 -3.22 13.43 -5.17
C PRO A 14 -2.02 13.94 -4.37
N ARG A 15 -1.87 13.45 -3.13
CA ARG A 15 -0.74 13.76 -2.25
C ARG A 15 0.24 12.60 -2.20
N TRP A 16 1.47 12.88 -1.77
CA TRP A 16 2.50 11.88 -1.58
C TRP A 16 2.74 11.61 -0.10
N PHE A 17 2.73 10.33 0.27
CA PHE A 17 2.99 9.87 1.62
C PHE A 17 4.16 8.90 1.64
N VAL A 18 5.00 9.01 2.67
CA VAL A 18 6.04 8.04 2.95
C VAL A 18 5.71 7.27 4.22
N VAL A 19 5.83 5.95 4.17
CA VAL A 19 5.53 5.03 5.28
C VAL A 19 6.74 4.17 5.53
N ASP A 20 7.22 4.15 6.77
CA ASP A 20 8.28 3.26 7.19
C ASP A 20 7.70 1.90 7.59
N ALA A 21 8.22 0.82 6.99
CA ALA A 21 7.80 -0.56 7.26
C ALA A 21 8.60 -1.24 8.38
N GLU A 22 9.66 -0.59 8.90
CA GLU A 22 10.54 -1.19 9.90
C GLU A 22 9.77 -1.63 11.15
N GLY A 23 9.92 -2.91 11.52
CA GLY A 23 9.28 -3.52 12.69
C GLY A 23 7.75 -3.63 12.63
N LYS A 24 7.11 -3.14 11.58
CA LYS A 24 5.64 -3.15 11.46
C LYS A 24 5.11 -4.49 10.95
N VAL A 25 3.92 -4.85 11.41
CA VAL A 25 3.26 -6.09 10.99
C VAL A 25 2.73 -5.95 9.57
N LEU A 26 3.16 -6.84 8.66
CA LEU A 26 2.84 -6.83 7.24
C LEU A 26 1.34 -6.62 6.95
N GLY A 27 0.45 -7.35 7.62
CA GLY A 27 -0.99 -7.28 7.35
C GLY A 27 -1.59 -5.93 7.71
N ARG A 28 -1.22 -5.38 8.88
CA ARG A 28 -1.70 -4.06 9.33
C ARG A 28 -1.17 -2.95 8.42
N LEU A 29 0.13 -2.99 8.12
CA LEU A 29 0.75 -2.06 7.17
C LEU A 29 0.03 -2.09 5.82
N ALA A 30 -0.20 -3.28 5.26
CA ALA A 30 -0.82 -3.42 3.95
C ALA A 30 -2.28 -2.93 3.93
N ALA A 31 -3.03 -3.09 5.02
CA ALA A 31 -4.41 -2.60 5.13
C ALA A 31 -4.47 -1.07 5.10
N GLU A 32 -3.58 -0.40 5.85
CA GLU A 32 -3.53 1.06 5.88
C GLU A 32 -3.04 1.64 4.55
N VAL A 33 -2.00 1.05 3.96
CA VAL A 33 -1.53 1.44 2.62
C VAL A 33 -2.65 1.28 1.58
N ALA A 34 -3.39 0.18 1.62
CA ALA A 34 -4.52 -0.04 0.71
C ALA A 34 -5.65 0.99 0.92
N ARG A 35 -5.91 1.38 2.18
CA ARG A 35 -6.90 2.42 2.53
C ARG A 35 -6.54 3.78 1.92
N VAL A 36 -5.26 4.17 1.99
CA VAL A 36 -4.77 5.43 1.43
C VAL A 36 -4.77 5.40 -0.09
N LEU A 37 -4.30 4.32 -0.70
CA LEU A 37 -4.30 4.13 -2.15
C LEU A 37 -5.70 4.18 -2.77
N LEU A 38 -6.72 3.69 -2.05
CA LEU A 38 -8.12 3.77 -2.47
C LEU A 38 -8.74 5.15 -2.23
N GLY A 39 -8.13 5.99 -1.42
CA GLY A 39 -8.70 7.28 -1.03
C GLY A 39 -9.79 7.20 0.04
N LYS A 40 -9.96 6.04 0.72
CA LYS A 40 -10.98 5.86 1.77
C LYS A 40 -10.77 6.72 3.02
N HIS A 41 -9.63 7.39 3.16
CA HIS A 41 -9.35 8.34 4.22
C HIS A 41 -9.89 9.74 3.90
N LYS A 42 -10.29 10.00 2.66
CA LYS A 42 -10.87 11.26 2.21
C LYS A 42 -12.40 11.23 2.25
N PRO A 43 -13.08 12.34 2.64
CA PRO A 43 -14.55 12.39 2.64
C PRO A 43 -15.13 12.33 1.22
N MET A 44 -14.37 12.74 0.20
CA MET A 44 -14.77 12.72 -1.22
C MET A 44 -14.64 11.35 -1.90
N TYR A 45 -14.38 10.28 -1.15
CA TYR A 45 -14.20 8.95 -1.73
C TYR A 45 -15.38 8.54 -2.62
N THR A 46 -15.11 8.24 -3.89
CA THR A 46 -16.05 7.72 -4.87
C THR A 46 -15.51 6.44 -5.52
N PRO A 47 -16.28 5.32 -5.54
CA PRO A 47 -15.76 4.02 -5.98
C PRO A 47 -15.33 3.94 -7.45
N HIS A 48 -15.92 4.76 -8.33
CA HIS A 48 -15.67 4.74 -9.76
C HIS A 48 -14.52 5.65 -10.19
N MET A 49 -13.99 6.48 -9.28
CA MET A 49 -12.90 7.40 -9.54
C MET A 49 -11.68 7.11 -8.66
N ASP A 50 -10.50 7.43 -9.16
CA ASP A 50 -9.26 7.30 -8.41
C ASP A 50 -9.00 8.53 -7.55
N THR A 51 -9.59 8.57 -6.37
CA THR A 51 -9.42 9.63 -5.35
C THR A 51 -8.24 9.40 -4.43
N GLY A 52 -7.49 8.30 -4.63
CA GLY A 52 -6.39 7.88 -3.77
C GLY A 52 -5.12 8.70 -3.92
N ASP A 53 -4.20 8.51 -2.97
CA ASP A 53 -2.92 9.19 -2.89
C ASP A 53 -1.76 8.26 -3.24
N PHE A 54 -0.58 8.85 -3.52
CA PHE A 54 0.65 8.11 -3.75
C PHE A 54 1.26 7.68 -2.42
N VAL A 55 1.72 6.43 -2.35
CA VAL A 55 2.37 5.89 -1.15
C VAL A 55 3.73 5.32 -1.49
N ILE A 56 4.74 5.82 -0.80
CA ILE A 56 6.10 5.31 -0.81
C ILE A 56 6.30 4.50 0.46
N VAL A 57 6.64 3.22 0.34
CA VAL A 57 6.97 2.36 1.48
C VAL A 57 8.47 2.12 1.49
N VAL A 58 9.13 2.45 2.58
CA VAL A 58 10.57 2.23 2.79
C VAL A 58 10.82 1.11 3.80
N ASN A 59 12.06 0.61 3.87
CA ASN A 59 12.47 -0.47 4.78
C ASN A 59 11.67 -1.77 4.62
N ALA A 60 11.28 -2.13 3.39
CA ALA A 60 10.48 -3.33 3.14
C ALA A 60 11.17 -4.63 3.59
N SER A 61 12.51 -4.67 3.65
CA SER A 61 13.29 -5.81 4.15
C SER A 61 13.09 -6.11 5.63
N LYS A 62 12.71 -5.08 6.43
CA LYS A 62 12.56 -5.18 7.88
C LYS A 62 11.12 -5.39 8.34
N VAL A 63 10.20 -5.68 7.42
CA VAL A 63 8.80 -5.94 7.74
C VAL A 63 8.66 -7.24 8.54
N ARG A 64 7.75 -7.25 9.51
CA ARG A 64 7.51 -8.39 10.40
C ARG A 64 6.20 -9.09 10.09
N VAL A 65 6.16 -10.40 10.28
CA VAL A 65 4.93 -11.21 10.26
C VAL A 65 4.71 -11.82 11.65
N THR A 66 3.46 -12.13 11.99
CA THR A 66 3.08 -12.67 13.30
C THR A 66 2.84 -14.16 13.25
N GLY A 67 3.00 -14.84 14.41
CA GLY A 67 2.81 -16.28 14.55
C GLY A 67 3.81 -17.07 13.71
N ARG A 68 3.43 -18.27 13.30
CA ARG A 68 4.27 -19.17 12.47
C ARG A 68 4.31 -18.81 10.98
N LYS A 69 3.83 -17.62 10.58
CA LYS A 69 3.78 -17.21 9.17
C LYS A 69 5.16 -17.07 8.53
N ALA A 70 6.20 -16.80 9.32
CA ALA A 70 7.57 -16.73 8.81
C ALA A 70 8.02 -18.06 8.16
N GLU A 71 7.58 -19.19 8.70
CA GLU A 71 7.91 -20.53 8.23
C GLU A 71 6.85 -21.09 7.27
N GLN A 72 5.59 -20.91 7.58
CA GLN A 72 4.47 -21.56 6.87
C GLN A 72 3.97 -20.78 5.65
N LYS A 73 4.20 -19.45 5.59
CA LYS A 73 3.67 -18.64 4.50
C LYS A 73 4.40 -18.92 3.20
N THR A 74 3.66 -19.34 2.18
CA THR A 74 4.18 -19.55 0.83
C THR A 74 3.50 -18.62 -0.17
N TYR A 75 4.21 -18.33 -1.25
CA TYR A 75 3.72 -17.56 -2.39
C TYR A 75 3.62 -18.48 -3.60
N PHE A 76 2.40 -18.68 -4.05
CA PHE A 76 2.14 -19.48 -5.24
C PHE A 76 2.45 -18.69 -6.52
N LYS A 77 3.10 -19.35 -7.48
CA LYS A 77 3.35 -18.84 -8.83
C LYS A 77 3.14 -19.98 -9.82
N HIS A 78 2.39 -19.71 -10.88
CA HIS A 78 2.16 -20.65 -11.98
C HIS A 78 2.57 -20.00 -13.30
N THR A 79 3.16 -20.74 -14.22
CA THR A 79 3.63 -20.22 -15.53
C THR A 79 2.59 -20.34 -16.64
N GLY A 80 1.51 -21.08 -16.41
CA GLY A 80 0.46 -21.38 -17.40
C GLY A 80 0.59 -22.78 -18.02
N TYR A 81 1.74 -23.43 -17.93
CA TYR A 81 1.95 -24.80 -18.43
C TYR A 81 1.61 -25.84 -17.37
N MET A 82 1.13 -27.00 -17.78
CA MET A 82 0.77 -28.10 -16.89
C MET A 82 1.96 -28.52 -16.02
N GLY A 83 1.72 -28.71 -14.71
CA GLY A 83 2.75 -29.11 -13.73
C GLY A 83 3.79 -28.03 -13.36
N HIS A 84 3.68 -26.82 -13.87
CA HIS A 84 4.66 -25.75 -13.59
C HIS A 84 4.19 -24.82 -12.44
N ASP A 85 3.72 -25.40 -11.38
CA ASP A 85 3.43 -24.68 -10.13
C ASP A 85 4.70 -24.56 -9.27
N ARG A 86 4.87 -23.43 -8.63
CA ARG A 86 5.96 -23.16 -7.69
C ARG A 86 5.43 -22.49 -6.43
N GLN A 87 5.80 -23.03 -5.30
CA GLN A 87 5.57 -22.44 -3.99
C GLN A 87 6.89 -21.86 -3.48
N ILE A 88 6.90 -20.56 -3.27
CA ILE A 88 8.09 -19.83 -2.78
C ILE A 88 7.87 -19.51 -1.31
N PRO A 89 8.69 -20.01 -0.38
CA PRO A 89 8.61 -19.69 1.04
C PRO A 89 8.79 -18.18 1.29
N PHE A 90 8.16 -17.68 2.35
CA PHE A 90 8.26 -16.28 2.77
C PHE A 90 9.71 -15.86 3.01
N ALA A 91 10.51 -16.69 3.70
CA ALA A 91 11.91 -16.42 3.98
C ALA A 91 12.74 -16.19 2.69
N THR A 92 12.52 -17.02 1.66
CA THR A 92 13.17 -16.84 0.36
C THR A 92 12.71 -15.59 -0.36
N MET A 93 11.40 -15.26 -0.26
CA MET A 93 10.85 -14.09 -0.92
C MET A 93 11.37 -12.79 -0.31
N ILE A 94 11.45 -12.69 1.03
CA ILE A 94 11.93 -11.48 1.72
C ILE A 94 13.43 -11.28 1.51
N ALA A 95 14.22 -12.35 1.42
CA ALA A 95 15.65 -12.27 1.18
C ALA A 95 15.99 -11.79 -0.25
N LYS A 96 15.23 -12.25 -1.26
CA LYS A 96 15.52 -11.93 -2.67
C LYS A 96 14.78 -10.69 -3.16
N HIS A 97 13.52 -10.53 -2.78
CA HIS A 97 12.62 -9.49 -3.30
C HIS A 97 11.65 -9.00 -2.20
N PRO A 98 12.15 -8.26 -1.20
CA PRO A 98 11.30 -7.80 -0.08
C PRO A 98 10.16 -6.89 -0.54
N GLU A 99 10.35 -6.13 -1.60
CA GLU A 99 9.31 -5.26 -2.16
C GLU A 99 8.07 -6.07 -2.56
N ARG A 100 8.27 -7.24 -3.19
CA ARG A 100 7.17 -8.11 -3.65
C ARG A 100 6.30 -8.65 -2.52
N VAL A 101 6.84 -8.76 -1.31
CA VAL A 101 6.10 -9.20 -0.13
C VAL A 101 4.99 -8.20 0.20
N ILE A 102 5.35 -6.92 0.28
CA ILE A 102 4.41 -5.83 0.53
C ILE A 102 3.48 -5.64 -0.67
N GLU A 103 4.03 -5.67 -1.89
CA GLU A 103 3.23 -5.54 -3.11
C GLU A 103 2.10 -6.55 -3.20
N LYS A 104 2.39 -7.83 -2.96
CA LYS A 104 1.39 -8.90 -3.00
C LYS A 104 0.37 -8.76 -1.86
N ALA A 105 0.80 -8.33 -0.67
CA ALA A 105 -0.10 -8.10 0.45
C ALA A 105 -1.10 -6.97 0.15
N VAL A 106 -0.62 -5.82 -0.33
CA VAL A 106 -1.48 -4.69 -0.71
C VAL A 106 -2.37 -5.04 -1.89
N TYR A 107 -1.83 -5.71 -2.92
CA TYR A 107 -2.62 -6.12 -4.08
C TYR A 107 -3.81 -7.04 -3.71
N GLY A 108 -3.61 -7.94 -2.74
CA GLY A 108 -4.67 -8.80 -2.22
C GLY A 108 -5.80 -8.05 -1.50
N MET A 109 -5.51 -6.85 -1.00
CA MET A 109 -6.46 -5.99 -0.26
C MET A 109 -7.14 -4.94 -1.14
N LEU A 110 -6.63 -4.71 -2.35
CA LEU A 110 -7.25 -3.82 -3.33
C LEU A 110 -8.37 -4.53 -4.10
N PRO A 111 -9.42 -3.82 -4.53
CA PRO A 111 -10.44 -4.37 -5.41
C PRO A 111 -9.81 -4.84 -6.72
N LYS A 112 -10.43 -5.85 -7.36
CA LYS A 112 -9.91 -6.42 -8.60
C LYS A 112 -10.50 -5.77 -9.87
N SER A 113 -11.01 -4.55 -9.75
CA SER A 113 -11.52 -3.75 -10.86
C SER A 113 -10.41 -3.31 -11.83
N SER A 114 -10.78 -2.85 -13.03
CA SER A 114 -9.83 -2.29 -14.00
C SER A 114 -9.13 -1.05 -13.44
N LEU A 115 -9.85 -0.16 -12.75
CA LEU A 115 -9.32 1.02 -12.08
C LEU A 115 -8.19 0.65 -11.10
N ALA A 116 -8.43 -0.34 -10.23
CA ALA A 116 -7.42 -0.76 -9.28
C ALA A 116 -6.20 -1.42 -9.93
N LYS A 117 -6.37 -2.12 -11.06
CA LYS A 117 -5.27 -2.76 -11.78
C LYS A 117 -4.41 -1.75 -12.53
N GLN A 118 -5.01 -0.74 -13.13
CA GLN A 118 -4.32 0.20 -14.03
C GLN A 118 -3.77 1.41 -13.29
N GLU A 119 -4.52 2.04 -12.40
CA GLU A 119 -4.17 3.31 -11.78
C GLU A 119 -3.73 3.16 -10.32
N ILE A 120 -4.57 2.62 -9.46
CA ILE A 120 -4.29 2.54 -8.01
C ILE A 120 -3.01 1.76 -7.73
N ARG A 121 -2.77 0.68 -8.47
CA ARG A 121 -1.56 -0.13 -8.31
C ARG A 121 -0.28 0.65 -8.65
N ARG A 122 -0.33 1.58 -9.59
CA ARG A 122 0.83 2.39 -10.02
C ARG A 122 1.22 3.46 -9.00
N LYS A 123 0.30 3.87 -8.13
CA LYS A 123 0.55 4.87 -7.08
C LYS A 123 1.36 4.33 -5.90
N ARG A 124 1.56 3.02 -5.81
CA ARG A 124 2.40 2.41 -4.78
C ARG A 124 3.83 2.26 -5.25
N ARG A 125 4.78 2.77 -4.46
CA ARG A 125 6.22 2.60 -4.63
C ARG A 125 6.79 1.93 -3.40
N VAL A 126 7.52 0.83 -3.56
CA VAL A 126 8.07 0.05 -2.43
C VAL A 126 9.57 -0.07 -2.61
N TYR A 127 10.32 0.19 -1.55
CA TYR A 127 11.78 0.13 -1.52
C TYR A 127 12.28 -0.75 -0.38
N ALA A 128 13.28 -1.57 -0.66
CA ALA A 128 13.88 -2.48 0.32
C ALA A 128 14.59 -1.74 1.45
N GLY A 129 15.29 -0.65 1.12
CA GLY A 129 16.07 0.19 2.03
C GLY A 129 15.31 1.41 2.55
N ALA A 130 16.04 2.27 3.28
CA ALA A 130 15.52 3.49 3.86
C ALA A 130 15.42 4.66 2.86
N THR A 131 16.19 4.61 1.77
CA THR A 131 16.27 5.69 0.79
C THR A 131 15.33 5.44 -0.39
N HIS A 132 14.77 6.50 -0.94
CA HIS A 132 13.92 6.47 -2.12
C HIS A 132 14.26 7.62 -3.09
N PRO A 133 14.10 7.46 -4.41
CA PRO A 133 14.46 8.47 -5.41
C PRO A 133 13.46 9.62 -5.56
N HIS A 134 12.37 9.63 -4.78
CA HIS A 134 11.26 10.59 -4.92
C HIS A 134 11.36 11.78 -3.97
N ALA A 135 12.56 12.28 -3.68
CA ALA A 135 12.75 13.44 -2.79
C ALA A 135 12.05 14.71 -3.32
N ALA A 136 12.04 14.90 -4.64
CA ALA A 136 11.39 16.04 -5.29
C ALA A 136 9.86 16.12 -5.04
N GLN A 137 9.22 15.02 -4.69
CA GLN A 137 7.77 14.97 -4.41
C GLN A 137 7.40 15.45 -3.01
N GLN A 138 8.39 15.74 -2.14
CA GLN A 138 8.17 16.22 -0.77
C GLN A 138 7.13 15.40 0.00
N ALA A 139 7.28 14.06 -0.07
CA ALA A 139 6.31 13.14 0.53
C ALA A 139 6.20 13.34 2.05
N THR A 140 4.98 13.47 2.54
CA THR A 140 4.69 13.67 3.97
C THR A 140 4.82 12.33 4.71
N PRO A 141 5.53 12.26 5.85
CA PRO A 141 5.58 11.04 6.65
C PRO A 141 4.21 10.69 7.21
N LEU A 142 3.81 9.43 7.05
CA LEU A 142 2.55 8.91 7.51
C LEU A 142 2.78 7.86 8.58
N THR A 143 2.34 8.14 9.81
CA THR A 143 2.32 7.18 10.90
C THR A 143 0.95 6.49 10.98
N PHE A 144 0.90 5.28 11.54
CA PHE A 144 -0.38 4.53 11.64
C PHE A 144 -1.42 5.23 12.53
N ASP A 145 -0.96 5.96 13.53
CA ASP A 145 -1.84 6.69 14.46
C ASP A 145 -2.57 7.84 13.77
N ASN A 146 -1.95 8.44 12.74
CA ASN A 146 -2.56 9.50 11.95
C ASN A 146 -3.66 9.00 10.99
N LEU A 147 -3.74 7.68 10.75
CA LEU A 147 -4.75 7.05 9.90
C LEU A 147 -5.98 6.59 10.67
N ALA A 148 -5.90 6.52 11.98
CA ALA A 148 -7.05 6.18 12.85
C ALA A 148 -8.12 7.28 12.93
N GLY A 149 -8.06 8.25 12.01
CA GLY A 149 -9.14 9.19 11.72
C GLY A 149 -9.66 9.96 12.91
N THR A 150 -8.92 10.97 13.33
CA THR A 150 -9.50 12.20 13.86
C THR A 150 -8.47 13.30 13.63
N GLY A 151 -8.90 14.34 12.95
CA GLY A 151 -8.07 15.49 12.68
C GLY A 151 -7.48 16.07 13.97
N ALA A 152 -6.18 15.94 14.10
CA ALA A 152 -5.39 16.84 14.91
C ALA A 152 -4.23 17.27 14.01
N ALA A 153 -4.46 18.35 13.30
CA ALA A 153 -3.38 19.17 12.81
C ALA A 153 -2.64 19.69 14.04
N THR A 154 -1.61 18.96 14.48
CA THR A 154 -0.69 19.50 15.47
C THR A 154 0.23 20.44 14.72
N GLY A 155 -0.05 21.73 14.90
CA GLY A 155 0.72 22.82 14.34
C GLY A 155 2.18 22.70 14.73
N ALA A 156 3.01 22.88 13.73
CA ALA A 156 4.42 23.19 13.89
C ALA A 156 4.59 24.48 14.71
N LYS A 157 5.40 24.39 15.74
CA LYS A 157 6.17 25.51 16.25
C LYS A 157 7.57 25.40 15.68
#